data_0f9fdef4e35c5cd536965a5cba559c81
#
_entry.id   0f9fdef4e35c5cd536965a5cba559c81
#
_cell.length_a   1.000
_cell.length_b   1.000
_cell.length_c   1.000
_cell.angle_alpha   90.00
_cell.angle_beta   90.00
_cell.angle_gamma   90.00
#
_symmetry.space_group_name_H-M   'P 1'
#
loop_
_entity.id
_entity.type
_entity.pdbx_description
1 polymer ?
#
loop_
_entity_poly.entity_id
_entity_poly.type
_entity_poly.pdbx_seq_one_letter_code
_entity_poly.pdbx_strand_id
1 'polypeptide(L)'
;DWPQVSNSDKNSPQNIAGNTKYDVVTKYMGKDWHIPTKAEWQELIDKCQWEDHDTYWLITGPSGKRIILPHYSRDYNTSDRANTMTDSEKYYDVYEFDSEKKAIVQHGAGRRCNLIRPVYTK
;
A
#
# COMPACT_ATOMS: atom_id res chain seq x y z
N ASP A 1 3.96 11.80 -16.59
CA ASP A 1 4.60 11.47 -15.31
C ASP A 1 3.57 11.06 -14.27
N TRP A 2 3.92 10.06 -13.49
CA TRP A 2 3.09 9.69 -12.37
C TRP A 2 3.21 10.76 -11.28
N PRO A 3 2.10 11.23 -10.74
CA PRO A 3 2.17 12.11 -9.58
C PRO A 3 2.71 11.34 -8.39
N GLN A 4 3.34 12.04 -7.48
CA GLN A 4 3.81 11.46 -6.24
C GLN A 4 2.62 11.01 -5.40
N VAL A 5 2.78 9.90 -4.69
CA VAL A 5 1.81 9.50 -3.67
C VAL A 5 1.90 10.52 -2.55
N SER A 6 0.79 11.17 -2.27
CA SER A 6 0.81 12.38 -1.46
C SER A 6 0.58 12.20 0.02
N ASN A 7 0.77 11.00 0.56
CA ASN A 7 0.63 10.86 2.01
C ASN A 7 1.81 11.41 2.79
N SER A 8 2.79 12.03 2.12
CA SER A 8 3.80 12.86 2.77
C SER A 8 3.38 14.33 2.91
N ASP A 9 2.24 14.72 2.35
CA ASP A 9 1.71 16.07 2.48
C ASP A 9 1.04 16.21 3.85
N LYS A 10 1.45 17.21 4.64
CA LYS A 10 0.88 17.40 5.98
C LYS A 10 -0.64 17.64 5.97
N ASN A 11 -1.20 18.03 4.84
CA ASN A 11 -2.63 18.23 4.70
C ASN A 11 -3.37 16.98 4.26
N SER A 12 -2.67 15.89 3.98
CA SER A 12 -3.32 14.65 3.57
C SER A 12 -4.04 14.00 4.76
N PRO A 13 -5.13 13.29 4.51
CA PRO A 13 -5.81 12.56 5.59
C PRO A 13 -4.96 11.39 6.08
N GLN A 14 -5.33 10.84 7.22
CA GLN A 14 -4.66 9.68 7.81
C GLN A 14 -4.66 8.47 6.87
N ASN A 15 -5.75 8.31 6.11
CA ASN A 15 -5.87 7.29 5.09
C ASN A 15 -6.31 7.95 3.80
N ILE A 16 -5.52 7.82 2.73
CA ILE A 16 -5.81 8.48 1.45
C ILE A 16 -6.57 7.59 0.47
N ALA A 17 -6.90 6.36 0.83
CA ALA A 17 -7.56 5.43 -0.09
C ALA A 17 -8.87 6.02 -0.62
N GLY A 18 -9.01 6.03 -1.94
CA GLY A 18 -10.21 6.57 -2.59
C GLY A 18 -10.25 8.09 -2.71
N ASN A 19 -9.25 8.79 -2.18
CA ASN A 19 -9.22 10.25 -2.24
C ASN A 19 -8.72 10.69 -3.61
N THR A 20 -9.54 11.44 -4.35
CA THR A 20 -9.20 11.82 -5.72
C THR A 20 -8.02 12.78 -5.81
N LYS A 21 -7.67 13.45 -4.72
CA LYS A 21 -6.53 14.37 -4.69
C LYS A 21 -5.23 13.64 -4.36
N TYR A 22 -5.26 12.68 -3.43
CA TYR A 22 -4.05 12.08 -2.88
C TYR A 22 -3.81 10.64 -3.34
N ASP A 23 -4.86 9.90 -3.67
CA ASP A 23 -4.72 8.52 -4.12
C ASP A 23 -4.51 8.49 -5.62
N VAL A 24 -3.28 8.23 -6.04
CA VAL A 24 -2.92 8.22 -7.45
C VAL A 24 -3.68 7.14 -8.23
N VAL A 25 -3.96 6.01 -7.59
CA VAL A 25 -4.71 4.93 -8.23
C VAL A 25 -6.14 5.37 -8.51
N THR A 26 -6.81 5.95 -7.52
CA THR A 26 -8.16 6.47 -7.70
C THR A 26 -8.20 7.55 -8.77
N LYS A 27 -7.20 8.43 -8.76
CA LYS A 27 -7.14 9.54 -9.71
C LYS A 27 -7.04 9.06 -11.16
N TYR A 28 -6.25 8.02 -11.42
CA TYR A 28 -5.99 7.58 -12.79
C TYR A 28 -6.75 6.34 -13.23
N MET A 29 -7.21 5.52 -12.31
CA MET A 29 -7.93 4.29 -12.63
C MET A 29 -9.43 4.36 -12.32
N GLY A 30 -9.87 5.40 -11.61
CA GLY A 30 -11.27 5.59 -11.31
C GLY A 30 -11.64 5.28 -9.86
N LYS A 31 -12.86 5.63 -9.50
CA LYS A 31 -13.33 5.56 -8.10
C LYS A 31 -13.42 4.15 -7.53
N ASP A 32 -13.42 3.13 -8.38
CA ASP A 32 -13.50 1.74 -7.92
C ASP A 32 -12.12 1.15 -7.62
N TRP A 33 -11.06 1.92 -7.84
CA TRP A 33 -9.68 1.50 -7.61
C TRP A 33 -9.03 2.38 -6.55
N HIS A 34 -8.18 1.79 -5.73
CA HIS A 34 -7.46 2.55 -4.71
C HIS A 34 -6.13 1.89 -4.35
N ILE A 35 -5.29 2.63 -3.64
CA ILE A 35 -4.08 2.09 -3.04
C ILE A 35 -4.51 1.19 -1.88
N PRO A 36 -3.94 -0.02 -1.74
CA PRO A 36 -4.34 -0.91 -0.65
C PRO A 36 -4.18 -0.26 0.72
N THR A 37 -5.16 -0.44 1.58
CA THR A 37 -5.06 -0.01 2.97
C THR A 37 -4.21 -1.01 3.76
N LYS A 38 -3.72 -0.56 4.91
CA LYS A 38 -3.06 -1.45 5.88
C LYS A 38 -3.95 -2.63 6.22
N ALA A 39 -5.24 -2.38 6.44
CA ALA A 39 -6.20 -3.42 6.80
C ALA A 39 -6.36 -4.45 5.67
N GLU A 40 -6.35 -4.00 4.43
CA GLU A 40 -6.45 -4.90 3.28
C GLU A 40 -5.21 -5.79 3.15
N TRP A 41 -4.02 -5.24 3.35
CA TRP A 41 -2.81 -6.04 3.38
C TRP A 41 -2.83 -7.05 4.52
N GLN A 42 -3.29 -6.63 5.70
CA GLN A 42 -3.37 -7.52 6.86
C GLN A 42 -4.37 -8.66 6.62
N GLU A 43 -5.49 -8.35 5.99
CA GLU A 43 -6.48 -9.38 5.64
C GLU A 43 -5.87 -10.39 4.66
N LEU A 44 -5.13 -9.92 3.68
CA LEU A 44 -4.45 -10.79 2.71
C LEU A 44 -3.48 -11.73 3.42
N ILE A 45 -2.70 -11.21 4.37
CA ILE A 45 -1.77 -12.01 5.16
C ILE A 45 -2.51 -13.07 5.99
N ASP A 46 -3.60 -12.67 6.66
CA ASP A 46 -4.26 -13.51 7.65
C ASP A 46 -5.21 -14.54 7.03
N LYS A 47 -5.82 -14.24 5.88
CA LYS A 47 -6.91 -15.06 5.35
C LYS A 47 -6.57 -15.84 4.10
N CYS A 48 -5.40 -15.62 3.53
CA CYS A 48 -4.97 -16.29 2.30
C CYS A 48 -3.84 -17.24 2.54
N GLN A 49 -3.66 -18.16 1.63
CA GLN A 49 -2.50 -19.06 1.63
C GLN A 49 -1.42 -18.49 0.74
N TRP A 50 -0.19 -18.55 1.22
CA TRP A 50 0.97 -17.95 0.54
C TRP A 50 1.99 -19.03 0.22
N GLU A 51 2.34 -19.16 -1.07
CA GLU A 51 3.39 -20.07 -1.53
C GLU A 51 4.55 -19.27 -2.09
N ASP A 52 5.73 -19.51 -1.57
CA ASP A 52 6.95 -18.82 -2.01
C ASP A 52 7.54 -19.52 -3.22
N HIS A 53 7.65 -18.80 -4.33
CA HIS A 53 8.23 -19.31 -5.58
C HIS A 53 9.53 -18.59 -5.94
N ASP A 54 10.31 -18.19 -4.94
CA ASP A 54 11.60 -17.52 -5.04
C ASP A 54 11.51 -16.08 -5.55
N THR A 55 10.86 -15.85 -6.68
CA THR A 55 10.76 -14.52 -7.26
C THR A 55 9.39 -13.88 -7.06
N TYR A 56 8.45 -14.65 -6.53
CA TYR A 56 7.10 -14.15 -6.28
C TYR A 56 6.38 -15.00 -5.26
N TRP A 57 5.33 -14.44 -4.68
CA TRP A 57 4.36 -15.16 -3.87
C TRP A 57 3.16 -15.54 -4.74
N LEU A 58 2.74 -16.79 -4.65
CA LEU A 58 1.44 -17.20 -5.16
C LEU A 58 0.47 -17.18 -3.98
N ILE A 59 -0.54 -16.33 -4.06
CA ILE A 59 -1.47 -16.10 -2.96
C ILE A 59 -2.84 -16.61 -3.36
N THR A 60 -3.39 -17.54 -2.59
CA THR A 60 -4.70 -18.14 -2.86
C THR A 60 -5.67 -17.71 -1.78
N GLY A 61 -6.76 -17.07 -2.18
CA GLY A 61 -7.80 -16.62 -1.25
C GLY A 61 -8.78 -17.74 -0.90
N PRO A 62 -9.67 -17.46 0.07
CA PRO A 62 -10.67 -18.46 0.51
C PRO A 62 -11.61 -18.93 -0.61
N SER A 63 -11.83 -18.08 -1.61
CA SER A 63 -12.69 -18.44 -2.75
C SER A 63 -11.97 -19.25 -3.82
N GLY A 64 -10.68 -19.52 -3.65
CA GLY A 64 -9.87 -20.20 -4.64
C GLY A 64 -9.23 -19.29 -5.67
N LYS A 65 -9.52 -18.00 -5.65
CA LYS A 65 -8.89 -17.05 -6.55
C LYS A 65 -7.43 -16.84 -6.16
N ARG A 66 -6.59 -16.66 -7.17
CA ARG A 66 -5.15 -16.53 -6.98
C ARG A 66 -4.65 -15.22 -7.51
N ILE A 67 -3.62 -14.69 -6.84
CA ILE A 67 -2.86 -13.54 -7.35
C ILE A 67 -1.38 -13.85 -7.23
N ILE A 68 -0.60 -13.20 -8.08
CA ILE A 68 0.85 -13.26 -8.03
C ILE A 68 1.34 -11.92 -7.51
N LEU A 69 2.18 -11.97 -6.47
CA LEU A 69 2.80 -10.78 -5.91
C LEU A 69 4.31 -10.94 -6.00
N PRO A 70 4.99 -10.20 -6.88
CA PRO A 70 6.43 -10.31 -7.01
C PRO A 70 7.17 -9.95 -5.71
N HIS A 71 8.23 -10.69 -5.43
CA HIS A 71 9.19 -10.26 -4.41
C HIS A 71 9.86 -8.98 -4.88
N TYR A 72 10.07 -8.07 -3.96
CA TYR A 72 10.62 -6.77 -4.33
C TYR A 72 11.57 -6.30 -3.25
N SER A 73 12.69 -5.70 -3.67
CA SER A 73 13.69 -5.19 -2.73
C SER A 73 13.22 -3.95 -1.97
N ARG A 74 12.10 -3.38 -2.37
CA ARG A 74 11.47 -2.26 -1.68
C ARG A 74 10.06 -2.67 -1.27
N ASP A 75 9.42 -1.84 -0.49
CA ASP A 75 8.10 -2.17 0.04
C ASP A 75 6.99 -1.76 -0.94
N TYR A 76 5.83 -2.35 -0.74
CA TYR A 76 4.61 -1.89 -1.41
C TYR A 76 3.95 -0.81 -0.56
N ASN A 77 3.40 0.20 -1.20
CA ASN A 77 2.70 1.27 -0.49
C ASN A 77 1.40 0.78 0.14
N THR A 78 1.08 1.39 1.29
CA THR A 78 -0.30 1.40 1.79
C THR A 78 -0.82 2.82 1.72
N SER A 79 -2.12 2.96 1.86
CA SER A 79 -2.77 4.28 1.89
C SER A 79 -2.74 4.92 3.28
N ASP A 80 -2.24 4.21 4.29
CA ASP A 80 -2.30 4.64 5.70
C ASP A 80 -0.98 5.23 6.14
N ARG A 81 -1.02 6.29 6.91
CA ARG A 81 0.15 6.77 7.62
C ARG A 81 0.13 6.30 9.08
N ALA A 82 1.33 6.19 9.66
CA ALA A 82 1.50 5.55 10.96
C ALA A 82 1.29 6.50 12.13
N ASN A 83 1.45 7.80 11.93
CA ASN A 83 1.34 8.77 13.00
C ASN A 83 0.76 10.08 12.48
N THR A 84 0.38 10.95 13.41
CA THR A 84 -0.15 12.27 13.05
C THR A 84 1.01 13.22 12.81
N MET A 85 0.98 13.92 11.67
CA MET A 85 1.95 14.93 11.37
C MET A 85 1.66 16.19 12.20
N THR A 86 2.71 16.80 12.76
CA THR A 86 2.60 18.07 13.46
C THR A 86 3.08 19.21 12.57
N ASP A 87 2.81 20.45 12.97
CA ASP A 87 3.24 21.62 12.20
C ASP A 87 4.76 21.73 12.11
N SER A 88 5.49 21.19 13.05
CA SER A 88 6.95 21.21 13.08
C SER A 88 7.57 20.08 12.27
N GLU A 89 6.80 19.11 11.85
CA GLU A 89 7.30 17.96 11.10
C GLU A 89 7.11 18.17 9.61
N LYS A 90 8.10 17.76 8.86
CA LYS A 90 8.07 17.78 7.40
C LYS A 90 7.54 16.48 6.84
N TYR A 91 7.76 15.40 7.54
CA TYR A 91 7.40 14.04 7.10
C TYR A 91 6.80 13.28 8.27
N TYR A 92 6.04 12.27 7.95
CA TYR A 92 5.49 11.34 8.91
C TYR A 92 5.82 9.92 8.47
N ASP A 93 5.67 8.97 9.37
CA ASP A 93 5.85 7.57 9.04
C ASP A 93 4.62 7.04 8.30
N VAL A 94 4.86 6.07 7.44
CA VAL A 94 3.80 5.40 6.69
C VAL A 94 3.87 3.91 6.97
N TYR A 95 2.75 3.24 6.79
CA TYR A 95 2.74 1.78 6.77
C TYR A 95 3.00 1.30 5.36
N GLU A 96 3.82 0.25 5.25
CA GLU A 96 4.19 -0.35 3.98
C GLU A 96 4.14 -1.87 4.12
N PHE A 97 4.00 -2.57 3.01
CA PHE A 97 4.06 -4.01 3.01
C PHE A 97 5.42 -4.48 2.49
N ASP A 98 6.14 -5.24 3.31
CA ASP A 98 7.42 -5.84 2.95
C ASP A 98 7.17 -7.24 2.38
N SER A 99 7.38 -7.41 1.07
CA SER A 99 7.09 -8.68 0.40
C SER A 99 8.07 -9.78 0.79
N GLU A 100 9.28 -9.43 1.25
CA GLU A 100 10.24 -10.45 1.69
C GLU A 100 9.88 -11.01 3.07
N LYS A 101 9.42 -10.14 3.96
CA LYS A 101 9.04 -10.54 5.31
C LYS A 101 7.58 -10.99 5.42
N LYS A 102 6.78 -10.71 4.41
CA LYS A 102 5.32 -10.92 4.44
C LYS A 102 4.72 -10.23 5.66
N ALA A 103 5.04 -8.96 5.83
CA ALA A 103 4.67 -8.22 7.02
C ALA A 103 4.45 -6.75 6.71
N ILE A 104 3.57 -6.13 7.50
CA ILE A 104 3.39 -4.68 7.46
C ILE A 104 4.46 -4.06 8.32
N VAL A 105 5.16 -3.08 7.77
CA VAL A 105 6.26 -2.39 8.45
C VAL A 105 5.99 -0.89 8.46
N GLN A 106 6.71 -0.17 9.31
CA GLN A 106 6.59 1.27 9.45
C GLN A 106 7.89 1.92 9.04
N HIS A 107 7.81 2.86 8.11
CA HIS A 107 8.97 3.59 7.61
C HIS A 107 8.69 5.08 7.55
N GLY A 108 9.74 5.89 7.61
CA GLY A 108 9.62 7.31 7.35
C GLY A 108 9.19 7.56 5.90
N ALA A 109 8.33 8.54 5.69
CA ALA A 109 7.77 8.81 4.36
C ALA A 109 8.85 9.13 3.34
N GLY A 110 9.65 10.07 3.56
CA GLY A 110 10.80 10.42 2.76
C GLY A 110 10.69 10.20 1.26
N ARG A 111 11.77 9.73 0.67
CA ARG A 111 11.93 9.64 -0.79
C ARG A 111 11.94 8.20 -1.31
N ARG A 112 11.27 7.31 -0.67
CA ARG A 112 11.26 5.92 -1.10
C ARG A 112 10.40 5.77 -2.35
N CYS A 113 10.93 4.99 -3.30
CA CYS A 113 10.18 4.62 -4.49
C CYS A 113 9.61 3.24 -4.25
N ASN A 114 8.34 3.17 -3.88
CA ASN A 114 7.67 1.91 -3.58
C ASN A 114 6.76 1.50 -4.72
N LEU A 115 6.47 0.21 -4.78
CA LEU A 115 5.47 -0.30 -5.72
C LEU A 115 4.08 -0.03 -5.18
N ILE A 116 3.15 0.13 -6.11
CA ILE A 116 1.73 0.24 -5.79
C ILE A 116 1.02 -0.95 -6.41
N ARG A 117 0.27 -1.68 -5.59
CA ARG A 117 -0.58 -2.77 -6.06
C ARG A 117 -2.04 -2.30 -6.01
N PRO A 118 -2.61 -1.83 -7.12
CA PRO A 118 -3.98 -1.32 -7.10
C PRO A 118 -4.99 -2.37 -6.66
N VAL A 119 -5.98 -1.93 -5.89
CA VAL A 119 -7.08 -2.78 -5.42
C VAL A 119 -8.37 -2.28 -6.05
N TYR A 120 -9.13 -3.22 -6.58
CA TYR A 120 -10.44 -2.96 -7.13
C TYR A 120 -11.51 -3.29 -6.12
N THR A 121 -12.38 -2.34 -5.84
CA THR A 121 -13.54 -2.56 -5.00
C THR A 121 -14.75 -2.00 -5.71
N LYS A 122 -15.78 -2.80 -5.74
CA LYS A 122 -16.98 -2.41 -6.44
C LYS A 122 -18.03 -1.90 -5.48
#